data_45a0d7b36e5a34315e6abeac6e6edcdd
#
_entry.id   45a0d7b36e5a34315e6abeac6e6edcdd
#
_cell.length_a   1.000
_cell.length_b   1.000
_cell.length_c   1.000
_cell.angle_alpha   90.00
_cell.angle_beta   90.00
_cell.angle_gamma   90.00
#
_symmetry.space_group_name_H-M   'P 1'
#
loop_
_entity.id
_entity.type
_entity.pdbx_description
1 polymer ?
#
loop_
_entity_poly.entity_id
_entity_poly.type
_entity_poly.pdbx_seq_one_letter_code
_entity_poly.pdbx_strand_id
1 'polypeptide(L)'
;MINSLLRFLIFSLFISCSNISERPNFIIILTDDQGWGDLELTGNPVLKTPNLNKLANTGSLFNSFYVSPVCSPTRSEILTGNYHPRTGVVDVSEGGERINLDQKLISDYFKENNYKTAFFGKWHNGQQYPYHPNSRGFDEFIGYCSGHIGEYFNAELEHNGEFFKSDGFLTDYITDNTIEFIETNDNSPFFVFLSINTPHSPMQIGDEWWSRFEEFGAESLFLNDLNAKESDKAFGASNNNTLVNHTKAAYAMIENIDWNVGRVMESLKKSKK
;
A
#
# COMPACT_ATOMS: atom_id res chain seq x y z
N MET A 1 67.56 -0.33 4.85
CA MET A 1 66.58 -0.50 3.72
C MET A 1 65.49 -1.52 4.01
N ILE A 2 65.69 -2.59 4.74
CA ILE A 2 64.67 -3.65 5.04
C ILE A 2 63.53 -3.15 5.95
N ASN A 3 63.78 -2.22 6.85
CA ASN A 3 62.74 -1.69 7.77
C ASN A 3 61.71 -0.73 7.12
N SER A 4 62.01 -0.17 5.96
CA SER A 4 61.11 0.72 5.22
C SER A 4 60.12 -0.06 4.37
N LEU A 5 60.54 -1.17 3.79
CA LEU A 5 59.66 -2.08 3.05
C LEU A 5 58.63 -2.80 3.94
N LEU A 6 59.06 -3.19 5.16
CA LEU A 6 58.18 -3.85 6.14
C LEU A 6 57.06 -2.91 6.65
N ARG A 7 57.38 -1.61 6.78
CA ARG A 7 56.35 -0.59 7.18
C ARG A 7 55.34 -0.32 6.05
N PHE A 8 55.76 -0.40 4.78
CA PHE A 8 54.84 -0.24 3.65
C PHE A 8 53.93 -1.47 3.46
N LEU A 9 54.41 -2.67 3.75
CA LEU A 9 53.60 -3.89 3.70
C LEU A 9 52.56 -3.97 4.81
N ILE A 10 52.81 -3.40 5.99
CA ILE A 10 51.86 -3.37 7.11
C ILE A 10 50.75 -2.33 6.86
N PHE A 11 51.05 -1.26 6.11
CA PHE A 11 50.04 -0.25 5.76
C PHE A 11 49.08 -0.72 4.65
N SER A 12 49.47 -1.65 3.78
CA SER A 12 48.62 -2.20 2.74
C SER A 12 47.66 -3.29 3.20
N LEU A 13 47.76 -3.78 4.45
CA LEU A 13 46.90 -4.83 5.00
C LEU A 13 45.65 -4.30 5.70
N PHE A 14 45.49 -2.97 5.80
CA PHE A 14 44.31 -2.35 6.35
C PHE A 14 43.27 -1.84 5.33
N ILE A 15 43.44 -2.20 4.04
CA ILE A 15 42.34 -2.16 3.10
C ILE A 15 41.46 -3.39 3.40
N SER A 16 40.88 -3.43 4.57
CA SER A 16 39.77 -4.29 4.88
C SER A 16 38.68 -3.91 3.89
N CYS A 17 38.37 -4.78 2.94
CA CYS A 17 37.09 -4.76 2.25
C CYS A 17 36.00 -4.78 3.33
N SER A 18 35.57 -3.62 3.77
CA SER A 18 34.25 -3.52 4.34
C SER A 18 33.30 -3.91 3.20
N ASN A 19 32.91 -5.17 3.12
CA ASN A 19 31.65 -5.53 2.53
C ASN A 19 30.61 -4.71 3.33
N ILE A 20 30.34 -3.51 2.86
CA ILE A 20 29.15 -2.79 3.26
C ILE A 20 28.05 -3.70 2.73
N SER A 21 27.52 -4.56 3.59
CA SER A 21 26.30 -5.29 3.30
C SER A 21 25.28 -4.23 2.92
N GLU A 22 24.93 -4.18 1.64
CA GLU A 22 23.88 -3.26 1.19
C GLU A 22 22.65 -3.61 2.00
N ARG A 23 22.17 -2.66 2.80
CA ARG A 23 20.95 -2.85 3.59
C ARG A 23 19.78 -2.89 2.63
N PRO A 24 18.87 -3.90 2.75
CA PRO A 24 17.75 -4.02 1.83
C PRO A 24 16.78 -2.85 1.99
N ASN A 25 16.14 -2.47 0.90
CA ASN A 25 14.98 -1.59 0.90
C ASN A 25 13.73 -2.38 1.26
N PHE A 26 12.75 -1.71 1.86
CA PHE A 26 11.48 -2.33 2.24
C PHE A 26 10.32 -1.52 1.69
N ILE A 27 9.36 -2.20 1.08
CA ILE A 27 8.09 -1.62 0.64
C ILE A 27 6.95 -2.50 1.14
N ILE A 28 6.01 -1.90 1.86
CA ILE A 28 4.72 -2.51 2.16
C ILE A 28 3.70 -1.93 1.18
N ILE A 29 3.02 -2.78 0.45
CA ILE A 29 1.88 -2.40 -0.39
C ILE A 29 0.63 -2.96 0.28
N LEU A 30 -0.29 -2.10 0.67
CA LEU A 30 -1.54 -2.45 1.32
C LEU A 30 -2.71 -1.92 0.49
N THR A 31 -3.62 -2.79 0.10
CA THR A 31 -4.90 -2.46 -0.55
C THR A 31 -6.01 -2.32 0.48
N ASP A 32 -7.11 -1.66 0.12
CA ASP A 32 -8.23 -1.38 1.01
C ASP A 32 -9.51 -2.08 0.51
N ASP A 33 -10.07 -2.97 1.33
CA ASP A 33 -11.25 -3.79 1.02
C ASP A 33 -11.06 -4.82 -0.12
N GLN A 34 -9.83 -5.23 -0.42
CA GLN A 34 -9.58 -6.30 -1.38
C GLN A 34 -9.73 -7.68 -0.71
N GLY A 35 -10.61 -8.50 -1.24
CA GLY A 35 -10.86 -9.85 -0.73
C GLY A 35 -9.88 -10.91 -1.24
N TRP A 36 -9.83 -12.05 -0.59
CA TRP A 36 -9.05 -13.21 -1.02
C TRP A 36 -9.40 -13.66 -2.44
N GLY A 37 -10.70 -13.64 -2.79
CA GLY A 37 -11.20 -14.02 -4.11
C GLY A 37 -10.94 -13.01 -5.23
N ASP A 38 -10.30 -11.90 -4.94
CA ASP A 38 -10.11 -10.79 -5.87
C ASP A 38 -8.76 -10.82 -6.59
N LEU A 39 -8.22 -12.01 -6.81
CA LEU A 39 -6.97 -12.23 -7.54
C LEU A 39 -7.11 -13.43 -8.50
N GLU A 40 -6.49 -13.32 -9.68
CA GLU A 40 -6.37 -14.45 -10.61
C GLU A 40 -5.63 -15.63 -9.93
N LEU A 41 -4.59 -15.36 -9.15
CA LEU A 41 -3.80 -16.35 -8.41
C LEU A 41 -4.63 -17.19 -7.46
N THR A 42 -5.65 -16.62 -6.83
CA THR A 42 -6.54 -17.30 -5.89
C THR A 42 -7.78 -17.90 -6.54
N GLY A 43 -7.85 -17.88 -7.87
CA GLY A 43 -8.86 -18.58 -8.67
C GLY A 43 -9.98 -17.69 -9.19
N ASN A 44 -9.87 -16.36 -9.13
CA ASN A 44 -10.85 -15.48 -9.78
C ASN A 44 -10.80 -15.70 -11.30
N PRO A 45 -11.92 -16.12 -11.93
CA PRO A 45 -11.92 -16.47 -13.35
C PRO A 45 -12.02 -15.25 -14.28
N VAL A 46 -12.32 -14.08 -13.76
CA VAL A 46 -12.58 -12.86 -14.53
C VAL A 46 -11.36 -11.93 -14.53
N LEU A 47 -10.77 -11.72 -13.36
CA LEU A 47 -9.67 -10.78 -13.15
C LEU A 47 -8.37 -11.23 -13.83
N LYS A 48 -7.59 -10.25 -14.30
CA LYS A 48 -6.24 -10.43 -14.81
C LYS A 48 -5.25 -9.65 -13.95
N THR A 49 -4.47 -10.38 -13.14
CA THR A 49 -3.51 -9.81 -12.20
C THR A 49 -2.09 -10.36 -12.42
N PRO A 50 -1.51 -10.21 -13.64
CA PRO A 50 -0.25 -10.86 -14.00
C PRO A 50 0.95 -10.37 -13.19
N ASN A 51 0.98 -9.11 -12.74
CA ASN A 51 2.07 -8.56 -11.95
C ASN A 51 2.06 -9.11 -10.52
N LEU A 52 0.88 -9.20 -9.90
CA LEU A 52 0.69 -9.82 -8.59
C LEU A 52 0.97 -11.33 -8.67
N ASN A 53 0.53 -12.02 -9.74
CA ASN A 53 0.89 -13.41 -9.98
C ASN A 53 2.41 -13.60 -10.07
N LYS A 54 3.11 -12.70 -10.79
CA LYS A 54 4.57 -12.74 -10.91
C LYS A 54 5.25 -12.52 -9.55
N LEU A 55 4.78 -11.53 -8.77
CA LEU A 55 5.29 -11.25 -7.44
C LEU A 55 5.16 -12.48 -6.53
N ALA A 56 4.00 -13.12 -6.48
CA ALA A 56 3.75 -14.32 -5.71
C ALA A 56 4.62 -15.50 -6.15
N ASN A 57 4.82 -15.68 -7.46
CA ASN A 57 5.63 -16.77 -8.02
C ASN A 57 7.15 -16.60 -7.80
N THR A 58 7.60 -15.37 -7.57
CA THR A 58 9.02 -15.05 -7.29
C THR A 58 9.32 -14.84 -5.81
N GLY A 59 8.29 -14.77 -4.99
CA GLY A 59 8.36 -14.56 -3.54
C GLY A 59 7.77 -15.71 -2.74
N SER A 60 7.21 -15.38 -1.59
CA SER A 60 6.52 -16.32 -0.69
C SER A 60 5.05 -15.91 -0.57
N LEU A 61 4.16 -16.85 -0.84
CA LEU A 61 2.71 -16.68 -0.68
C LEU A 61 2.25 -17.24 0.67
N PHE A 62 1.59 -16.43 1.48
CA PHE A 62 0.99 -16.83 2.73
C PHE A 62 -0.48 -17.19 2.53
N ASN A 63 -0.80 -18.47 2.50
CA ASN A 63 -2.17 -18.96 2.28
C ASN A 63 -3.10 -18.76 3.48
N SER A 64 -2.56 -18.46 4.65
CA SER A 64 -3.30 -18.31 5.91
C SER A 64 -2.87 -17.03 6.63
N PHE A 65 -2.97 -15.90 5.94
CA PHE A 65 -2.73 -14.57 6.51
C PHE A 65 -4.08 -13.89 6.73
N TYR A 66 -4.38 -13.56 7.99
CA TYR A 66 -5.65 -12.97 8.39
C TYR A 66 -5.44 -11.55 8.87
N VAL A 67 -6.38 -10.69 8.54
CA VAL A 67 -6.43 -9.28 8.96
C VAL A 67 -7.70 -9.03 9.76
N SER A 68 -7.77 -7.92 10.48
CA SER A 68 -9.00 -7.48 11.12
C SER A 68 -10.05 -7.12 10.06
N PRO A 69 -11.35 -7.27 10.36
CA PRO A 69 -12.43 -7.09 9.36
C PRO A 69 -12.65 -5.63 8.93
N VAL A 70 -11.92 -4.68 9.49
CA VAL A 70 -12.03 -3.25 9.21
C VAL A 70 -10.65 -2.59 9.08
N CYS A 71 -10.60 -1.48 8.36
CA CYS A 71 -9.37 -0.86 7.87
C CYS A 71 -8.45 -0.29 8.97
N SER A 72 -8.93 0.56 9.87
CA SER A 72 -8.06 1.20 10.89
C SER A 72 -7.44 0.18 11.87
N PRO A 73 -8.19 -0.78 12.44
CA PRO A 73 -7.64 -1.89 13.21
C PRO A 73 -6.53 -2.65 12.48
N THR A 74 -6.77 -3.10 11.25
CA THR A 74 -5.77 -3.80 10.43
C THR A 74 -4.51 -2.96 10.24
N ARG A 75 -4.66 -1.66 9.92
CA ARG A 75 -3.54 -0.75 9.72
C ARG A 75 -2.71 -0.60 10.98
N SER A 76 -3.36 -0.46 12.14
CA SER A 76 -2.66 -0.38 13.42
C SER A 76 -1.87 -1.64 13.74
N GLU A 77 -2.41 -2.82 13.42
CA GLU A 77 -1.71 -4.10 13.60
C GLU A 77 -0.46 -4.21 12.72
N ILE A 78 -0.57 -3.83 11.43
CA ILE A 78 0.57 -3.83 10.51
C ILE A 78 1.64 -2.82 10.96
N LEU A 79 1.22 -1.63 11.39
CA LEU A 79 2.14 -0.57 11.78
C LEU A 79 2.85 -0.84 13.10
N THR A 80 2.23 -1.56 14.05
CA THR A 80 2.76 -1.77 15.41
C THR A 80 3.26 -3.19 15.67
N GLY A 81 2.81 -4.17 14.87
CA GLY A 81 3.00 -5.58 15.18
C GLY A 81 2.19 -6.08 16.39
N ASN A 82 1.26 -5.28 16.90
CA ASN A 82 0.41 -5.59 18.05
C ASN A 82 -1.04 -5.75 17.63
N TYR A 83 -1.79 -6.61 18.34
CA TYR A 83 -3.22 -6.74 18.17
C TYR A 83 -3.95 -5.41 18.46
N HIS A 84 -4.82 -4.98 17.56
CA HIS A 84 -5.37 -3.62 17.54
C HIS A 84 -5.94 -3.10 18.88
N PRO A 85 -6.65 -3.88 19.73
CA PRO A 85 -7.13 -3.37 21.02
C PRO A 85 -6.00 -2.95 21.97
N ARG A 86 -4.78 -3.54 21.83
CA ARG A 86 -3.60 -3.14 22.59
C ARG A 86 -2.99 -1.83 22.10
N THR A 87 -3.27 -1.47 20.88
CA THR A 87 -2.80 -0.21 20.28
C THR A 87 -3.72 0.98 20.58
N GLY A 88 -4.87 0.73 21.20
CA GLY A 88 -5.90 1.73 21.46
C GLY A 88 -6.89 1.88 20.29
N VAL A 89 -6.67 1.18 19.17
CA VAL A 89 -7.57 1.23 18.02
C VAL A 89 -8.70 0.23 18.21
N VAL A 90 -9.90 0.75 18.34
CA VAL A 90 -11.11 -0.04 18.61
C VAL A 90 -12.24 0.23 17.64
N ASP A 91 -12.11 1.25 16.79
CA ASP A 91 -13.09 1.66 15.79
C ASP A 91 -12.40 2.32 14.59
N VAL A 92 -13.19 2.78 13.63
CA VAL A 92 -12.74 3.43 12.39
C VAL A 92 -12.96 4.95 12.39
N SER A 93 -13.54 5.50 13.43
CA SER A 93 -13.91 6.93 13.53
C SER A 93 -14.01 7.39 14.98
N GLU A 94 -14.38 8.68 15.17
CA GLU A 94 -14.67 9.32 16.47
C GLU A 94 -13.52 9.20 17.50
N GLY A 95 -12.28 9.05 17.00
CA GLY A 95 -11.09 8.90 17.85
C GLY A 95 -10.73 7.45 18.14
N GLY A 96 -11.62 6.49 17.86
CA GLY A 96 -11.38 5.07 18.01
C GLY A 96 -10.38 4.50 17.01
N GLU A 97 -10.04 5.25 15.96
CA GLU A 97 -9.03 4.93 14.95
C GLU A 97 -7.59 5.30 15.36
N ARG A 98 -7.40 6.02 16.46
CA ARG A 98 -6.09 6.58 16.84
C ARG A 98 -5.20 5.54 17.51
N ILE A 99 -3.99 5.37 16.98
CA ILE A 99 -2.97 4.56 17.64
C ILE A 99 -2.43 5.33 18.86
N ASN A 100 -2.45 4.71 20.03
CA ASN A 100 -1.87 5.27 21.24
C ASN A 100 -0.42 5.73 21.01
N LEU A 101 -0.04 6.84 21.64
CA LEU A 101 1.27 7.47 21.44
C LEU A 101 2.42 6.69 22.06
N ASP A 102 2.14 5.80 22.99
CA ASP A 102 3.12 4.89 23.60
C ASP A 102 3.47 3.70 22.68
N GLN A 103 2.71 3.50 21.63
CA GLN A 103 2.99 2.45 20.63
C GLN A 103 4.08 2.92 19.67
N LYS A 104 5.16 2.15 19.59
CA LYS A 104 6.22 2.35 18.61
C LYS A 104 5.80 1.72 17.29
N LEU A 105 5.92 2.46 16.21
CA LEU A 105 5.56 2.00 14.86
C LEU A 105 6.77 1.40 14.14
N ILE A 106 6.51 0.59 13.14
CA ILE A 106 7.55 0.05 12.24
C ILE A 106 8.38 1.18 11.60
N SER A 107 7.77 2.31 11.26
CA SER A 107 8.44 3.51 10.75
C SER A 107 9.47 4.07 11.72
N ASP A 108 9.19 4.08 13.04
CA ASP A 108 10.14 4.54 14.06
C ASP A 108 11.39 3.64 14.09
N TYR A 109 11.21 2.31 13.99
CA TYR A 109 12.33 1.37 13.92
C TYR A 109 13.20 1.58 12.69
N PHE A 110 12.60 1.80 11.53
CA PHE A 110 13.35 2.11 10.31
C PHE A 110 14.10 3.43 10.42
N LYS A 111 13.46 4.47 10.92
CA LYS A 111 14.07 5.79 11.11
C LYS A 111 15.25 5.76 12.07
N GLU A 112 15.13 5.07 13.20
CA GLU A 112 16.23 4.87 14.17
C GLU A 112 17.42 4.11 13.56
N ASN A 113 17.18 3.30 12.53
CA ASN A 113 18.21 2.60 11.78
C ASN A 113 18.69 3.35 10.53
N ASN A 114 18.43 4.66 10.44
CA ASN A 114 18.83 5.54 9.34
C ASN A 114 18.28 5.10 7.96
N TYR A 115 17.06 4.63 7.91
CA TYR A 115 16.28 4.51 6.68
C TYR A 115 15.55 5.81 6.40
N LYS A 116 15.44 6.20 5.13
CA LYS A 116 14.44 7.18 4.69
C LYS A 116 13.07 6.52 4.74
N THR A 117 12.10 7.20 5.32
CA THR A 117 10.77 6.65 5.55
C THR A 117 9.71 7.45 4.81
N ALA A 118 8.87 6.80 4.02
CA ALA A 118 7.81 7.46 3.26
C ALA A 118 6.49 6.69 3.37
N PHE A 119 5.40 7.44 3.39
CA PHE A 119 4.03 6.92 3.39
C PHE A 119 3.23 7.59 2.27
N PHE A 120 2.65 6.79 1.38
CA PHE A 120 1.85 7.27 0.26
C PHE A 120 0.45 6.69 0.32
N GLY A 121 -0.59 7.53 0.39
CA GLY A 121 -1.99 7.15 0.35
C GLY A 121 -2.75 7.26 1.68
N LYS A 122 -3.63 6.28 1.95
CA LYS A 122 -4.59 6.30 3.08
C LYS A 122 -3.91 5.94 4.41
N TRP A 123 -3.92 6.88 5.38
CA TRP A 123 -3.38 6.67 6.73
C TRP A 123 -4.37 5.98 7.68
N HIS A 124 -5.46 6.63 8.01
CA HIS A 124 -6.57 6.14 8.84
C HIS A 124 -6.22 5.73 10.29
N ASN A 125 -5.18 6.30 10.88
CA ASN A 125 -4.82 6.04 12.28
C ASN A 125 -4.59 7.33 13.09
N GLY A 126 -5.44 8.35 12.81
CA GLY A 126 -5.45 9.66 13.46
C GLY A 126 -5.00 10.78 12.53
N GLN A 127 -5.82 11.82 12.42
CA GLN A 127 -5.63 12.89 11.43
C GLN A 127 -4.72 14.02 11.91
N GLN A 128 -4.76 14.30 13.20
CA GLN A 128 -4.11 15.46 13.77
C GLN A 128 -2.79 15.09 14.44
N TYR A 129 -1.86 16.04 14.51
CA TYR A 129 -0.70 15.93 15.39
C TYR A 129 -1.17 15.66 16.83
N PRO A 130 -0.54 14.74 17.60
CA PRO A 130 0.66 13.96 17.25
C PRO A 130 0.40 12.60 16.56
N TYR A 131 -0.80 12.33 16.06
CA TYR A 131 -1.17 11.07 15.41
C TYR A 131 -0.86 11.04 13.91
N HIS A 132 -0.55 12.20 13.34
CA HIS A 132 -0.23 12.38 11.93
C HIS A 132 1.01 11.58 11.49
N PRO A 133 1.09 11.03 10.26
CA PRO A 133 2.21 10.20 9.78
C PRO A 133 3.60 10.81 10.04
N ASN A 134 3.78 12.11 9.77
CA ASN A 134 5.06 12.77 10.01
C ASN A 134 5.48 12.80 11.50
N SER A 135 4.54 12.70 12.42
CA SER A 135 4.80 12.57 13.87
C SER A 135 4.98 11.12 14.32
N ARG A 136 4.78 10.18 13.41
CA ARG A 136 4.80 8.74 13.66
C ARG A 136 5.87 8.04 12.80
N GLY A 137 7.04 8.70 12.63
CA GLY A 137 8.24 8.11 12.07
C GLY A 137 8.35 8.14 10.54
N PHE A 138 7.42 8.77 9.81
CA PHE A 138 7.54 8.99 8.37
C PHE A 138 8.11 10.37 8.07
N ASP A 139 9.18 10.42 7.27
CA ASP A 139 9.83 11.66 6.83
C ASP A 139 9.03 12.33 5.70
N GLU A 140 8.43 11.51 4.85
CA GLU A 140 7.64 11.92 3.69
C GLU A 140 6.23 11.35 3.81
N PHE A 141 5.21 12.21 3.58
CA PHE A 141 3.81 11.82 3.53
C PHE A 141 3.10 12.53 2.39
N ILE A 142 2.54 11.77 1.46
CA ILE A 142 1.60 12.25 0.45
C ILE A 142 0.36 11.36 0.48
N GLY A 143 -0.80 11.94 0.82
CA GLY A 143 -2.01 11.15 0.94
C GLY A 143 -3.13 11.86 1.68
N TYR A 144 -3.90 11.09 2.44
CA TYR A 144 -4.96 11.63 3.29
C TYR A 144 -5.05 10.84 4.60
N CYS A 145 -5.39 11.55 5.68
CA CYS A 145 -5.40 10.97 7.02
C CYS A 145 -6.76 10.37 7.43
N SER A 146 -7.84 10.73 6.74
CA SER A 146 -9.19 10.21 7.02
C SER A 146 -9.36 8.74 6.62
N GLY A 147 -10.40 8.10 7.13
CA GLY A 147 -10.76 6.73 6.74
C GLY A 147 -11.42 6.62 5.37
N HIS A 148 -11.92 7.74 4.84
CA HIS A 148 -12.65 7.79 3.58
C HIS A 148 -12.36 9.10 2.86
N ILE A 149 -12.34 9.04 1.53
CA ILE A 149 -12.26 10.20 0.64
C ILE A 149 -13.35 10.06 -0.43
N GLY A 150 -14.10 11.13 -0.68
CA GLY A 150 -15.29 11.09 -1.54
C GLY A 150 -15.01 11.08 -3.04
N GLU A 151 -13.81 11.51 -3.43
CA GLU A 151 -13.42 11.66 -4.84
C GLU A 151 -12.08 11.00 -5.10
N TYR A 152 -12.02 10.11 -6.11
CA TYR A 152 -10.78 9.45 -6.52
C TYR A 152 -10.11 10.14 -7.72
N PHE A 153 -10.80 11.06 -8.36
CA PHE A 153 -10.22 11.90 -9.42
C PHE A 153 -9.97 13.31 -8.90
N ASN A 154 -8.75 13.80 -9.08
CA ASN A 154 -8.34 15.12 -8.63
C ASN A 154 -8.66 15.34 -7.15
N ALA A 155 -8.33 14.36 -6.33
CA ALA A 155 -8.62 14.35 -4.90
C ALA A 155 -7.88 15.46 -4.15
N GLU A 156 -8.48 15.95 -3.06
CA GLU A 156 -7.78 16.81 -2.12
C GLU A 156 -6.91 15.94 -1.21
N LEU A 157 -5.61 16.14 -1.30
CA LEU A 157 -4.58 15.41 -0.58
C LEU A 157 -3.74 16.36 0.26
N GLU A 158 -2.85 15.78 1.04
CA GLU A 158 -1.89 16.46 1.88
C GLU A 158 -0.47 16.00 1.53
N HIS A 159 0.48 16.94 1.48
CA HIS A 159 1.91 16.70 1.40
C HIS A 159 2.58 17.30 2.63
N ASN A 160 2.98 16.47 3.58
CA ASN A 160 3.66 16.89 4.81
C ASN A 160 2.99 18.04 5.58
N GLY A 161 1.66 18.06 5.66
CA GLY A 161 0.88 19.10 6.35
C GLY A 161 0.27 20.17 5.42
N GLU A 162 0.66 20.21 4.14
CA GLU A 162 0.15 21.19 3.18
C GLU A 162 -0.86 20.55 2.24
N PHE A 163 -2.11 21.05 2.24
CA PHE A 163 -3.17 20.55 1.38
C PHE A 163 -3.01 21.01 -0.06
N PHE A 164 -3.28 20.12 -0.98
CA PHE A 164 -3.26 20.37 -2.41
C PHE A 164 -4.29 19.49 -3.14
N LYS A 165 -4.53 19.80 -4.41
CA LYS A 165 -5.39 18.99 -5.27
C LYS A 165 -4.52 18.14 -6.19
N SER A 166 -4.70 16.81 -6.15
CA SER A 166 -3.98 15.90 -7.05
C SER A 166 -4.48 16.03 -8.49
N ASP A 167 -3.74 15.50 -9.43
CA ASP A 167 -4.14 15.37 -10.84
C ASP A 167 -4.38 13.90 -11.20
N GLY A 168 -5.50 13.62 -11.84
CA GLY A 168 -5.86 12.28 -12.29
C GLY A 168 -6.40 11.36 -11.20
N PHE A 169 -6.24 10.05 -11.42
CA PHE A 169 -6.77 9.00 -10.54
C PHE A 169 -5.87 8.78 -9.32
N LEU A 170 -6.46 8.73 -8.15
CA LEU A 170 -5.74 8.73 -6.86
C LEU A 170 -4.73 7.58 -6.74
N THR A 171 -5.09 6.35 -7.11
CA THR A 171 -4.18 5.20 -7.03
C THR A 171 -2.96 5.38 -7.91
N ASP A 172 -3.15 5.93 -9.13
CA ASP A 172 -2.06 6.22 -10.06
C ASP A 172 -1.16 7.32 -9.49
N TYR A 173 -1.76 8.38 -8.97
CA TYR A 173 -1.06 9.52 -8.40
C TYR A 173 -0.15 9.14 -7.22
N ILE A 174 -0.66 8.38 -6.25
CA ILE A 174 0.17 7.94 -5.10
C ILE A 174 1.26 6.96 -5.52
N THR A 175 1.01 6.17 -6.56
CA THR A 175 2.02 5.28 -7.14
C THR A 175 3.09 6.06 -7.88
N ASP A 176 2.74 7.10 -8.63
CA ASP A 176 3.71 7.99 -9.30
C ASP A 176 4.67 8.63 -8.29
N ASN A 177 4.14 9.16 -7.18
CA ASN A 177 4.95 9.73 -6.11
C ASN A 177 5.82 8.66 -5.41
N THR A 178 5.32 7.43 -5.26
CA THR A 178 6.12 6.31 -4.76
C THR A 178 7.29 6.01 -5.69
N ILE A 179 7.07 5.98 -6.99
CA ILE A 179 8.10 5.74 -8.00
C ILE A 179 9.11 6.88 -8.00
N GLU A 180 8.66 8.12 -7.98
CA GLU A 180 9.54 9.29 -7.89
C GLU A 180 10.44 9.23 -6.66
N PHE A 181 9.89 8.91 -5.48
CA PHE A 181 10.66 8.73 -4.26
C PHE A 181 11.73 7.63 -4.42
N ILE A 182 11.39 6.49 -5.02
CA ILE A 182 12.33 5.40 -5.29
C ILE A 182 13.44 5.87 -6.24
N GLU A 183 13.11 6.51 -7.34
CA GLU A 183 14.05 6.89 -8.40
C GLU A 183 14.98 8.03 -7.99
N THR A 184 14.49 8.99 -7.23
CA THR A 184 15.25 10.16 -6.75
C THR A 184 16.06 9.90 -5.49
N ASN A 185 15.86 8.75 -4.81
CA ASN A 185 16.61 8.42 -3.61
C ASN A 185 18.12 8.29 -3.90
N ASP A 186 18.95 8.90 -3.05
CA ASP A 186 20.42 8.99 -3.11
C ASP A 186 21.17 7.71 -2.72
N ASN A 187 20.57 6.55 -2.89
CA ASN A 187 21.04 5.22 -2.45
C ASN A 187 21.05 5.01 -0.92
N SER A 188 20.44 5.87 -0.14
CA SER A 188 20.11 5.55 1.24
C SER A 188 19.10 4.39 1.29
N PRO A 189 19.19 3.48 2.25
CA PRO A 189 18.14 2.48 2.42
C PRO A 189 16.82 3.17 2.76
N PHE A 190 15.72 2.64 2.26
CA PHE A 190 14.41 3.23 2.48
C PHE A 190 13.36 2.21 2.92
N PHE A 191 12.37 2.72 3.63
CA PHE A 191 11.11 2.05 3.94
C PHE A 191 9.97 2.87 3.38
N VAL A 192 9.18 2.26 2.50
CA VAL A 192 7.98 2.87 1.91
C VAL A 192 6.75 2.08 2.34
N PHE A 193 5.70 2.79 2.74
CA PHE A 193 4.37 2.24 2.91
C PHE A 193 3.46 2.82 1.82
N LEU A 194 3.21 2.04 0.76
CA LEU A 194 2.24 2.37 -0.29
C LEU A 194 0.87 1.84 0.11
N SER A 195 0.02 2.75 0.55
CA SER A 195 -1.29 2.49 1.13
C SER A 195 -2.38 2.82 0.13
N ILE A 196 -2.66 1.87 -0.74
CA ILE A 196 -3.63 2.00 -1.83
C ILE A 196 -5.05 2.05 -1.25
N ASN A 197 -5.85 3.01 -1.71
CA ASN A 197 -7.23 3.23 -1.26
C ASN A 197 -8.26 2.35 -1.97
N THR A 198 -7.92 1.76 -3.10
CA THR A 198 -8.80 0.90 -3.88
C THR A 198 -8.65 -0.58 -3.49
N PRO A 199 -9.68 -1.41 -3.71
CA PRO A 199 -10.98 -1.13 -4.31
C PRO A 199 -12.08 -0.61 -3.37
N HIS A 200 -11.74 -0.02 -2.20
CA HIS A 200 -12.72 0.61 -1.31
C HIS A 200 -13.59 1.65 -2.07
N SER A 201 -14.80 1.89 -1.60
CA SER A 201 -15.69 2.93 -2.15
C SER A 201 -15.12 4.36 -1.96
N PRO A 202 -15.47 5.31 -2.85
CA PRO A 202 -16.46 5.26 -3.93
C PRO A 202 -16.01 4.41 -5.12
N MET A 203 -16.98 3.83 -5.83
CA MET A 203 -16.72 2.97 -6.99
C MET A 203 -16.42 3.81 -8.24
N GLN A 204 -15.27 4.48 -8.23
CA GLN A 204 -14.81 5.38 -9.30
C GLN A 204 -13.56 4.80 -9.96
N ILE A 205 -13.58 4.72 -11.27
CA ILE A 205 -12.46 4.25 -12.09
C ILE A 205 -12.54 4.88 -13.48
N GLY A 206 -11.42 5.07 -14.15
CA GLY A 206 -11.37 5.62 -15.50
C GLY A 206 -11.91 4.67 -16.57
N ASP A 207 -12.39 5.26 -17.68
CA ASP A 207 -13.01 4.53 -18.79
C ASP A 207 -12.07 3.47 -19.38
N GLU A 208 -10.77 3.70 -19.37
CA GLU A 208 -9.77 2.75 -19.89
C GLU A 208 -9.75 1.41 -19.13
N TRP A 209 -10.08 1.45 -17.84
CA TRP A 209 -10.18 0.26 -16.99
C TRP A 209 -11.59 -0.29 -17.01
N TRP A 210 -12.61 0.58 -16.94
CA TRP A 210 -14.02 0.23 -16.97
C TRP A 210 -14.38 -0.54 -18.24
N SER A 211 -13.91 -0.10 -19.41
CA SER A 211 -14.21 -0.72 -20.70
C SER A 211 -13.75 -2.17 -20.83
N ARG A 212 -12.77 -2.60 -20.01
CA ARG A 212 -12.34 -4.01 -19.99
C ARG A 212 -13.42 -4.98 -19.51
N PHE A 213 -14.44 -4.45 -18.82
CA PHE A 213 -15.54 -5.21 -18.24
C PHE A 213 -16.90 -4.87 -18.87
N GLU A 214 -16.94 -4.38 -20.09
CA GLU A 214 -18.20 -4.03 -20.78
C GLU A 214 -19.16 -5.21 -20.89
N GLU A 215 -18.62 -6.41 -21.20
CA GLU A 215 -19.40 -7.64 -21.34
C GLU A 215 -19.75 -8.30 -19.99
N PHE A 216 -19.27 -7.75 -18.86
CA PHE A 216 -19.58 -8.28 -17.56
C PHE A 216 -21.04 -7.96 -17.18
N GLY A 217 -21.86 -8.98 -17.02
CA GLY A 217 -23.27 -8.87 -16.71
C GLY A 217 -23.68 -9.62 -15.43
N ALA A 218 -24.97 -9.63 -15.13
CA ALA A 218 -25.49 -10.29 -13.93
C ALA A 218 -25.21 -11.81 -13.90
N GLU A 219 -25.09 -12.43 -15.05
CA GLU A 219 -24.73 -13.84 -15.22
C GLU A 219 -23.27 -14.12 -14.84
N SER A 220 -22.41 -13.11 -14.89
CA SER A 220 -21.01 -13.19 -14.46
C SER A 220 -20.85 -13.08 -12.94
N LEU A 221 -21.88 -12.61 -12.24
CA LEU A 221 -21.91 -12.65 -10.79
C LEU A 221 -22.17 -14.09 -10.38
N PHE A 222 -21.29 -14.69 -9.59
CA PHE A 222 -21.45 -16.07 -9.07
C PHE A 222 -22.59 -16.15 -8.03
N LEU A 223 -23.72 -15.52 -8.33
CA LEU A 223 -24.88 -15.42 -7.44
C LEU A 223 -25.75 -16.67 -7.37
N ASN A 224 -25.41 -17.71 -8.15
CA ASN A 224 -26.19 -18.95 -8.15
C ASN A 224 -26.23 -19.66 -6.79
N ASP A 225 -25.27 -19.38 -5.90
CA ASP A 225 -25.17 -19.95 -4.55
C ASP A 225 -25.49 -18.95 -3.42
N LEU A 226 -25.65 -17.67 -3.73
CA LEU A 226 -25.97 -16.65 -2.73
C LEU A 226 -27.42 -16.18 -2.94
N ASN A 227 -28.18 -16.08 -1.87
CA ASN A 227 -29.46 -15.39 -1.89
C ASN A 227 -29.22 -13.93 -2.31
N ALA A 228 -29.33 -13.63 -3.60
CA ALA A 228 -29.03 -12.32 -4.18
C ALA A 228 -29.72 -11.17 -3.43
N LYS A 229 -30.92 -11.43 -2.84
CA LYS A 229 -31.66 -10.48 -2.01
C LYS A 229 -31.01 -10.12 -0.70
N GLU A 230 -30.18 -11.00 -0.11
CA GLU A 230 -29.42 -10.70 1.11
C GLU A 230 -28.09 -10.02 0.80
N SER A 231 -27.42 -10.41 -0.30
CA SER A 231 -26.20 -9.74 -0.75
C SER A 231 -26.47 -8.29 -1.17
N ASP A 232 -27.58 -8.02 -1.89
CA ASP A 232 -27.99 -6.69 -2.29
C ASP A 232 -28.17 -5.75 -1.07
N LYS A 233 -28.69 -6.27 0.04
CA LYS A 233 -28.86 -5.51 1.28
C LYS A 233 -27.53 -5.25 2.00
N ALA A 234 -26.62 -6.23 1.96
CA ALA A 234 -25.32 -6.13 2.63
C ALA A 234 -24.41 -5.06 1.99
N PHE A 235 -24.55 -4.86 0.67
CA PHE A 235 -23.72 -3.90 -0.09
C PHE A 235 -24.43 -2.58 -0.43
N GLY A 236 -25.63 -2.33 0.10
CA GLY A 236 -26.41 -1.13 -0.19
C GLY A 236 -26.88 -1.04 -1.64
N ALA A 237 -26.76 -2.12 -2.41
CA ALA A 237 -27.24 -2.17 -3.77
C ALA A 237 -28.76 -2.23 -3.81
N SER A 238 -29.39 -1.28 -4.51
CA SER A 238 -30.85 -1.19 -4.60
C SER A 238 -31.45 -2.14 -5.66
N ASN A 239 -30.61 -2.68 -6.54
CA ASN A 239 -31.00 -3.60 -7.62
C ASN A 239 -29.77 -4.30 -8.23
N ASN A 240 -30.01 -5.33 -9.04
CA ASN A 240 -28.95 -6.12 -9.71
C ASN A 240 -28.02 -5.27 -10.58
N ASN A 241 -28.51 -4.24 -11.24
CA ASN A 241 -27.68 -3.36 -12.08
C ASN A 241 -26.67 -2.58 -11.24
N THR A 242 -27.06 -2.11 -10.07
CA THR A 242 -26.14 -1.44 -9.14
C THR A 242 -25.05 -2.40 -8.68
N LEU A 243 -25.41 -3.64 -8.30
CA LEU A 243 -24.44 -4.66 -7.90
C LEU A 243 -23.45 -5.00 -9.03
N VAL A 244 -23.96 -5.20 -10.26
CA VAL A 244 -23.12 -5.43 -11.45
C VAL A 244 -22.14 -4.28 -11.65
N ASN A 245 -22.60 -3.04 -11.60
CA ASN A 245 -21.75 -1.87 -11.81
C ASN A 245 -20.71 -1.70 -10.69
N HIS A 246 -21.07 -1.94 -9.43
CA HIS A 246 -20.10 -1.91 -8.32
C HIS A 246 -19.05 -3.01 -8.49
N THR A 247 -19.43 -4.23 -8.86
CA THR A 247 -18.50 -5.33 -9.12
C THR A 247 -17.57 -5.00 -10.30
N LYS A 248 -18.09 -4.45 -11.39
CA LYS A 248 -17.28 -3.99 -12.54
C LYS A 248 -16.23 -2.94 -12.09
N ALA A 249 -16.66 -1.94 -11.33
CA ALA A 249 -15.76 -0.91 -10.83
C ALA A 249 -14.70 -1.49 -9.90
N ALA A 250 -15.06 -2.39 -8.98
CA ALA A 250 -14.13 -3.07 -8.10
C ALA A 250 -13.10 -3.88 -8.91
N TYR A 251 -13.54 -4.67 -9.87
CA TYR A 251 -12.65 -5.45 -10.74
C TYR A 251 -11.73 -4.57 -11.58
N ALA A 252 -12.23 -3.49 -12.13
CA ALA A 252 -11.44 -2.51 -12.87
C ALA A 252 -10.38 -1.84 -11.97
N MET A 253 -10.74 -1.50 -10.74
CA MET A 253 -9.79 -0.98 -9.74
C MET A 253 -8.72 -2.02 -9.36
N ILE A 254 -9.08 -3.30 -9.25
CA ILE A 254 -8.11 -4.37 -8.93
C ILE A 254 -7.11 -4.57 -10.06
N GLU A 255 -7.55 -4.53 -11.33
CA GLU A 255 -6.59 -4.58 -12.46
C GLU A 255 -5.71 -3.33 -12.55
N ASN A 256 -6.23 -2.16 -12.16
CA ASN A 256 -5.42 -0.95 -12.00
C ASN A 256 -4.39 -1.10 -10.87
N ILE A 257 -4.76 -1.71 -9.74
CA ILE A 257 -3.80 -2.04 -8.65
C ILE A 257 -2.68 -2.92 -9.20
N ASP A 258 -3.02 -4.01 -9.91
CA ASP A 258 -2.03 -4.91 -10.48
C ASP A 258 -1.04 -4.18 -11.41
N TRP A 259 -1.57 -3.31 -12.28
CA TRP A 259 -0.74 -2.49 -13.17
C TRP A 259 0.20 -1.56 -12.39
N ASN A 260 -0.30 -0.90 -11.34
CA ASN A 260 0.49 0.00 -10.50
C ASN A 260 1.58 -0.76 -9.72
N VAL A 261 1.29 -1.95 -9.19
CA VAL A 261 2.31 -2.81 -8.59
C VAL A 261 3.39 -3.18 -9.60
N GLY A 262 2.99 -3.50 -10.84
CA GLY A 262 3.93 -3.74 -11.94
C GLY A 262 4.89 -2.57 -12.19
N ARG A 263 4.37 -1.32 -12.17
CA ARG A 263 5.17 -0.09 -12.33
C ARG A 263 6.20 0.09 -11.20
N VAL A 264 5.80 -0.12 -9.96
CA VAL A 264 6.72 -0.06 -8.80
C VAL A 264 7.82 -1.10 -8.94
N MET A 265 7.48 -2.35 -9.28
CA MET A 265 8.45 -3.43 -9.48
C MET A 265 9.43 -3.13 -10.62
N GLU A 266 8.95 -2.50 -11.70
CA GLU A 266 9.80 -2.09 -12.82
C GLU A 266 10.77 -0.96 -12.43
N SER A 267 10.30 0.03 -11.67
CA SER A 267 11.13 1.12 -11.15
C SER A 267 12.25 0.60 -10.25
N LEU A 268 11.95 -0.29 -9.31
CA LEU A 268 12.95 -0.94 -8.45
C LEU A 268 14.02 -1.67 -9.27
N LYS A 269 13.59 -2.41 -10.30
CA LYS A 269 14.52 -3.12 -11.19
C LYS A 269 15.42 -2.15 -11.98
N LYS A 270 14.87 -1.08 -12.52
CA LYS A 270 15.61 -0.05 -13.27
C LYS A 270 16.61 0.68 -12.37
N SER A 271 16.21 1.02 -11.17
CA SER A 271 17.03 1.72 -10.18
C SER A 271 18.05 0.81 -9.48
N LYS A 272 18.00 -0.50 -9.70
CA LYS A 272 18.84 -1.52 -9.01
C LYS A 272 18.69 -1.44 -7.47
N LYS A 273 17.48 -1.19 -7.01
CA LYS A 273 17.14 -1.00 -5.59
C LYS A 273 16.32 -2.15 -5.03
#